data_91233e35c7585eeaaac9228bf1dc893c
#
_entry.id   91233e35c7585eeaaac9228bf1dc893c
#
_cell.length_a   1.000
_cell.length_b   1.000
_cell.length_c   1.000
_cell.angle_alpha   90.00
_cell.angle_beta   90.00
_cell.angle_gamma   90.00
#
_symmetry.space_group_name_H-M   'P 1'
#
loop_
_entity.id
_entity.type
_entity.pdbx_description
1 polymer ?
#
loop_
_entity_poly.entity_id
_entity_poly.type
_entity_poly.pdbx_seq_one_letter_code
_entity_poly.pdbx_strand_id
1 'polypeptide(L)'
;MIDPFHLEAYGVTTVNYNRDVEIFPVLNAMFQRIYGSSPYKSPTDMGVNMAGYCISDDAVCCAAARQEILRRYYATACAQLRGLCAPVETQRQELLLNQLGLTAADRPVVGAALRRAEETGAPAVAIEMPDGTIITGKTSSLLGASSACLLNALKYLGGIPKDVTLISPEIIEPIQHLKVEHLGNHNPRLHTDEVLVALSICAVSDPTAEIAMQQLEKLAHCEAHSSVILSHVDENVFKKLEVNITFEPRFQ
;
A
#
# COMPACT_ATOMS: atom_id res chain seq x y z
N MET A 1 6.65 14.71 11.45
CA MET A 1 6.22 14.05 10.18
C MET A 1 4.72 14.21 10.13
N ILE A 2 4.21 14.85 9.12
CA ILE A 2 2.78 15.01 8.90
C ILE A 2 2.24 13.62 8.58
N ASP A 3 1.29 13.15 9.36
CA ASP A 3 0.54 11.95 9.01
C ASP A 3 -0.48 12.35 7.93
N PRO A 4 -0.38 11.80 6.69
CA PRO A 4 -1.32 12.10 5.62
C PRO A 4 -2.77 11.93 6.05
N PHE A 5 -2.98 11.04 6.97
CA PHE A 5 -4.26 10.68 7.52
C PHE A 5 -4.91 11.81 8.36
N HIS A 6 -4.15 12.48 9.21
CA HIS A 6 -4.65 13.64 9.93
C HIS A 6 -4.96 14.81 8.98
N LEU A 7 -4.16 14.97 7.92
CA LEU A 7 -4.41 15.98 6.91
C LEU A 7 -5.73 15.70 6.17
N GLU A 8 -5.96 14.45 5.77
CA GLU A 8 -7.17 14.05 5.07
C GLU A 8 -8.42 14.15 5.94
N ALA A 9 -8.37 13.61 7.17
CA ALA A 9 -9.52 13.60 8.08
C ALA A 9 -9.83 14.97 8.70
N TYR A 10 -8.83 15.80 9.00
CA TYR A 10 -8.98 17.03 9.80
C TYR A 10 -8.27 18.26 9.26
N GLY A 11 -7.50 18.14 8.19
CA GLY A 11 -6.65 19.24 7.72
C GLY A 11 -5.54 19.64 8.69
N VAL A 12 -5.18 18.78 9.65
CA VAL A 12 -4.25 19.06 10.74
C VAL A 12 -2.90 18.42 10.47
N THR A 13 -1.84 19.21 10.50
CA THR A 13 -0.48 18.79 10.13
C THR A 13 0.51 18.72 11.31
N THR A 14 0.06 18.98 12.53
CA THR A 14 0.96 19.23 13.68
C THR A 14 1.05 18.09 14.69
N VAL A 15 0.29 17.00 14.52
CA VAL A 15 0.30 15.88 15.47
C VAL A 15 1.52 14.98 15.23
N ASN A 16 2.30 14.72 16.27
CA ASN A 16 3.43 13.81 16.22
C ASN A 16 3.00 12.36 16.43
N TYR A 17 2.52 11.75 15.38
CA TYR A 17 1.97 10.41 15.40
C TYR A 17 2.93 9.32 15.87
N ASN A 18 4.23 9.43 15.58
CA ASN A 18 5.22 8.47 16.05
C ASN A 18 5.28 8.38 17.57
N ARG A 19 5.23 9.53 18.23
CA ARG A 19 5.21 9.61 19.69
C ARG A 19 3.92 9.08 20.28
N ASP A 20 2.80 9.35 19.62
CA ASP A 20 1.49 8.89 20.07
C ASP A 20 1.36 7.37 20.03
N VAL A 21 1.91 6.71 19.00
CA VAL A 21 1.97 5.25 18.91
C VAL A 21 2.79 4.63 20.05
N GLU A 22 3.87 5.28 20.47
CA GLU A 22 4.70 4.80 21.58
C GLU A 22 4.05 4.99 22.95
N ILE A 23 3.38 6.11 23.15
CA ILE A 23 2.79 6.51 24.43
C ILE A 23 1.41 5.87 24.65
N PHE A 24 0.64 5.70 23.60
CA PHE A 24 -0.75 5.23 23.69
C PHE A 24 -0.93 3.95 24.52
N PRO A 25 -0.14 2.88 24.35
CA PRO A 25 -0.33 1.65 25.13
C PRO A 25 -0.23 1.90 26.63
N VAL A 26 0.71 2.74 27.05
CA VAL A 26 0.93 3.07 28.46
C VAL A 26 -0.23 3.88 29.02
N LEU A 27 -0.62 4.95 28.33
CA LEU A 27 -1.75 5.80 28.76
C LEU A 27 -3.06 5.04 28.74
N ASN A 28 -3.31 4.23 27.72
CA ASN A 28 -4.49 3.38 27.64
C ASN A 28 -4.59 2.41 28.84
N ALA A 29 -3.50 1.74 29.16
CA ALA A 29 -3.45 0.84 30.33
C ALA A 29 -3.67 1.61 31.65
N MET A 30 -3.12 2.81 31.79
CA MET A 30 -3.35 3.66 32.96
C MET A 30 -4.81 4.08 33.11
N PHE A 31 -5.44 4.54 32.02
CA PHE A 31 -6.85 4.93 32.02
C PHE A 31 -7.77 3.76 32.32
N GLN A 32 -7.52 2.59 31.71
CA GLN A 32 -8.25 1.36 32.01
C GLN A 32 -8.17 1.01 33.50
N ARG A 33 -6.98 1.15 34.11
CA ARG A 33 -6.78 0.83 35.53
C ARG A 33 -7.43 1.83 36.47
N ILE A 34 -7.44 3.11 36.14
CA ILE A 34 -7.94 4.19 37.01
C ILE A 34 -9.45 4.36 36.87
N TYR A 35 -9.96 4.33 35.63
CA TYR A 35 -11.35 4.69 35.33
C TYR A 35 -12.20 3.50 34.84
N GLY A 36 -11.60 2.30 34.71
CA GLY A 36 -12.28 1.14 34.14
C GLY A 36 -12.47 1.18 32.63
N SER A 37 -12.16 2.31 31.99
CA SER A 37 -12.22 2.50 30.54
C SER A 37 -11.24 3.58 30.09
N SER A 38 -10.78 3.52 28.85
CA SER A 38 -9.97 4.58 28.25
C SER A 38 -10.86 5.56 27.48
N PRO A 39 -10.61 6.88 27.60
CA PRO A 39 -11.26 7.87 26.74
C PRO A 39 -10.78 7.81 25.28
N TYR A 40 -9.62 7.18 25.03
CA TYR A 40 -9.01 7.10 23.73
C TYR A 40 -9.13 5.69 23.14
N LYS A 41 -9.53 5.58 21.89
CA LYS A 41 -9.72 4.30 21.17
C LYS A 41 -8.49 3.89 20.36
N SER A 42 -7.62 4.85 20.05
CA SER A 42 -6.44 4.63 19.20
C SER A 42 -5.35 5.67 19.48
N PRO A 43 -4.10 5.44 19.01
CA PRO A 43 -3.05 6.45 19.07
C PRO A 43 -3.41 7.76 18.38
N THR A 44 -4.09 7.68 17.24
CA THR A 44 -4.55 8.86 16.48
C THR A 44 -5.58 9.65 17.26
N ASP A 45 -6.59 8.99 17.80
CA ASP A 45 -7.60 9.59 18.66
C ASP A 45 -6.97 10.33 19.85
N MET A 46 -6.05 9.69 20.54
CA MET A 46 -5.29 10.29 21.64
C MET A 46 -4.49 11.52 21.18
N GLY A 47 -3.73 11.39 20.10
CA GLY A 47 -2.87 12.46 19.58
C GLY A 47 -3.65 13.70 19.18
N VAL A 48 -4.76 13.55 18.49
CA VAL A 48 -5.63 14.66 18.08
C VAL A 48 -6.23 15.36 19.31
N ASN A 49 -6.75 14.61 20.29
CA ASN A 49 -7.31 15.19 21.50
C ASN A 49 -6.26 15.89 22.36
N MET A 50 -5.08 15.31 22.52
CA MET A 50 -3.96 15.92 23.26
C MET A 50 -3.43 17.19 22.59
N ALA A 51 -3.55 17.32 21.27
CA ALA A 51 -3.20 18.53 20.53
C ALA A 51 -4.28 19.63 20.61
N GLY A 52 -5.39 19.39 21.30
CA GLY A 52 -6.47 20.37 21.51
C GLY A 52 -7.46 20.46 20.35
N TYR A 53 -7.48 19.49 19.45
CA TYR A 53 -8.48 19.41 18.38
C TYR A 53 -9.65 18.51 18.79
N CYS A 54 -10.84 18.84 18.33
CA CYS A 54 -12.02 18.02 18.55
C CYS A 54 -12.17 16.98 17.42
N ILE A 55 -12.30 15.71 17.79
CA ILE A 55 -12.66 14.67 16.85
C ILE A 55 -14.16 14.76 16.57
N SER A 56 -14.53 15.00 15.33
CA SER A 56 -15.92 15.07 14.88
C SER A 56 -16.46 13.71 14.42
N ASP A 57 -15.59 12.81 14.00
CA ASP A 57 -15.93 11.45 13.57
C ASP A 57 -14.92 10.43 14.11
N ASP A 58 -15.24 9.86 15.26
CA ASP A 58 -14.44 8.81 15.90
C ASP A 58 -14.28 7.56 15.02
N ALA A 59 -15.30 7.20 14.24
CA ALA A 59 -15.27 5.97 13.45
C ALA A 59 -14.25 6.08 12.31
N VAL A 60 -14.26 7.21 11.61
CA VAL A 60 -13.26 7.49 10.55
C VAL A 60 -11.86 7.52 11.14
N CYS A 61 -11.65 8.22 12.25
CA CYS A 61 -10.35 8.26 12.93
C CYS A 61 -9.85 6.90 13.37
N CYS A 62 -10.73 6.09 13.96
CA CYS A 62 -10.36 4.74 14.38
C CYS A 62 -10.02 3.84 13.21
N ALA A 63 -10.81 3.88 12.12
CA ALA A 63 -10.57 3.09 10.93
C ALA A 63 -9.19 3.38 10.35
N ALA A 64 -8.88 4.62 10.20
CA ALA A 64 -7.63 5.05 9.64
C ALA A 64 -6.42 4.84 10.56
N ALA A 65 -6.57 5.05 11.88
CA ALA A 65 -5.53 4.69 12.83
C ALA A 65 -5.20 3.19 12.77
N ARG A 66 -6.20 2.32 12.61
CA ARG A 66 -6.00 0.88 12.43
C ARG A 66 -5.17 0.58 11.18
N GLN A 67 -5.51 1.20 10.05
CA GLN A 67 -4.75 1.01 8.82
C GLN A 67 -3.30 1.52 8.95
N GLU A 68 -3.09 2.67 9.58
CA GLU A 68 -1.74 3.21 9.78
C GLU A 68 -0.89 2.34 10.71
N ILE A 69 -1.46 1.79 11.78
CA ILE A 69 -0.75 0.87 12.68
C ILE A 69 -0.32 -0.38 11.92
N LEU A 70 -1.19 -0.94 11.09
CA LEU A 70 -0.87 -2.10 10.24
C LEU A 70 0.21 -1.74 9.21
N ARG A 71 0.13 -0.58 8.55
CA ARG A 71 1.18 -0.12 7.62
C ARG A 71 2.54 -0.02 8.31
N ARG A 72 2.59 0.53 9.52
CA ARG A 72 3.83 0.63 10.31
C ARG A 72 4.39 -0.72 10.71
N TYR A 73 3.53 -1.65 11.11
CA TYR A 73 3.96 -3.01 11.39
C TYR A 73 4.66 -3.64 10.19
N TYR A 74 4.02 -3.63 9.00
CA TYR A 74 4.63 -4.19 7.78
C TYR A 74 5.92 -3.45 7.37
N ALA A 75 5.94 -2.13 7.48
CA ALA A 75 7.14 -1.34 7.18
C ALA A 75 8.30 -1.70 8.11
N THR A 76 8.03 -1.83 9.41
CA THR A 76 9.05 -2.19 10.41
C THR A 76 9.51 -3.63 10.24
N ALA A 77 8.61 -4.58 9.97
CA ALA A 77 8.95 -5.98 9.71
C ALA A 77 9.83 -6.13 8.46
N CYS A 78 9.52 -5.40 7.39
CA CYS A 78 10.35 -5.35 6.19
C CYS A 78 11.72 -4.68 6.45
N ALA A 79 11.76 -3.61 7.25
CA ALA A 79 13.01 -2.96 7.65
C ALA A 79 13.89 -3.89 8.48
N GLN A 80 13.31 -4.65 9.41
CA GLN A 80 14.02 -5.66 10.18
C GLN A 80 14.62 -6.74 9.29
N LEU A 81 13.85 -7.26 8.33
CA LEU A 81 14.34 -8.27 7.39
C LEU A 81 15.49 -7.75 6.52
N ARG A 82 15.48 -6.45 6.19
CA ARG A 82 16.56 -5.76 5.47
C ARG A 82 17.76 -5.40 6.38
N GLY A 83 17.68 -5.65 7.69
CA GLY A 83 18.72 -5.27 8.65
C GLY A 83 18.78 -3.77 8.96
N LEU A 84 17.72 -3.01 8.67
CA LEU A 84 17.67 -1.56 8.83
C LEU A 84 17.13 -1.12 10.19
N CYS A 85 16.54 -2.03 10.98
CA CYS A 85 16.11 -1.76 12.35
C CYS A 85 16.31 -2.96 13.26
N ALA A 86 16.31 -2.73 14.57
CA ALA A 86 16.46 -3.77 15.56
C ALA A 86 15.15 -4.58 15.73
N PRO A 87 15.21 -5.87 16.11
CA PRO A 87 14.01 -6.69 16.35
C PRO A 87 13.02 -6.10 17.35
N VAL A 88 13.52 -5.33 18.32
CA VAL A 88 12.69 -4.69 19.35
C VAL A 88 11.66 -3.72 18.76
N GLU A 89 11.96 -3.11 17.60
CA GLU A 89 11.03 -2.19 16.93
C GLU A 89 9.80 -2.96 16.41
N THR A 90 10.02 -4.12 15.78
CA THR A 90 8.92 -4.99 15.32
C THR A 90 8.11 -5.53 16.49
N GLN A 91 8.77 -5.96 17.57
CA GLN A 91 8.09 -6.43 18.78
C GLN A 91 7.18 -5.36 19.41
N ARG A 92 7.59 -4.09 19.38
CA ARG A 92 6.74 -2.97 19.84
C ARG A 92 5.48 -2.83 18.99
N GLN A 93 5.60 -2.95 17.67
CA GLN A 93 4.44 -2.90 16.77
C GLN A 93 3.51 -4.11 16.97
N GLU A 94 4.06 -5.30 17.15
CA GLU A 94 3.30 -6.53 17.45
C GLU A 94 2.55 -6.40 18.79
N LEU A 95 3.18 -5.84 19.81
CA LEU A 95 2.54 -5.60 21.09
C LEU A 95 1.34 -4.65 20.93
N LEU A 96 1.50 -3.57 20.15
CA LEU A 96 0.43 -2.62 19.87
C LEU A 96 -0.72 -3.27 19.09
N LEU A 97 -0.44 -4.07 18.06
CA LEU A 97 -1.44 -4.85 17.33
C LEU A 97 -2.24 -5.74 18.29
N ASN A 98 -1.56 -6.51 19.13
CA ASN A 98 -2.18 -7.41 20.10
C ASN A 98 -3.07 -6.65 21.10
N GLN A 99 -2.61 -5.49 21.61
CA GLN A 99 -3.40 -4.67 22.54
C GLN A 99 -4.67 -4.10 21.92
N LEU A 100 -4.64 -3.80 20.62
CA LEU A 100 -5.76 -3.26 19.87
C LEU A 100 -6.62 -4.34 19.20
N GLY A 101 -6.23 -5.62 19.32
CA GLY A 101 -6.89 -6.74 18.66
C GLY A 101 -6.84 -6.66 17.14
N LEU A 102 -5.77 -6.06 16.59
CA LEU A 102 -5.59 -5.90 15.15
C LEU A 102 -4.86 -7.11 14.55
N THR A 103 -5.28 -7.50 13.38
CA THR A 103 -4.72 -8.61 12.61
C THR A 103 -4.56 -8.23 11.13
N ALA A 104 -3.88 -9.05 10.36
CA ALA A 104 -3.79 -8.89 8.90
C ALA A 104 -5.18 -8.86 8.21
N ALA A 105 -6.21 -9.46 8.83
CA ALA A 105 -7.58 -9.45 8.29
C ALA A 105 -8.22 -8.05 8.33
N ASP A 106 -7.76 -7.17 9.21
CA ASP A 106 -8.20 -5.77 9.28
C ASP A 106 -7.68 -4.91 8.11
N ARG A 107 -6.83 -5.50 7.25
CA ARG A 107 -6.35 -4.91 6.00
C ARG A 107 -6.66 -5.88 4.84
N PRO A 108 -7.84 -5.79 4.21
CA PRO A 108 -8.36 -6.79 3.26
C PRO A 108 -7.43 -7.11 2.08
N VAL A 109 -6.66 -6.10 1.61
CA VAL A 109 -5.68 -6.26 0.54
C VAL A 109 -4.58 -7.28 0.87
N VAL A 110 -4.25 -7.48 2.16
CA VAL A 110 -3.25 -8.48 2.59
C VAL A 110 -3.73 -9.88 2.22
N GLY A 111 -4.91 -10.25 2.69
CA GLY A 111 -5.48 -11.56 2.40
C GLY A 111 -5.71 -11.78 0.90
N ALA A 112 -6.07 -10.75 0.16
CA ALA A 112 -6.27 -10.84 -1.29
C ALA A 112 -4.95 -11.08 -2.05
N ALA A 113 -3.87 -10.37 -1.69
CA ALA A 113 -2.55 -10.56 -2.30
C ALA A 113 -1.99 -11.95 -2.01
N LEU A 114 -2.09 -12.40 -0.76
CA LEU A 114 -1.58 -13.71 -0.33
C LEU A 114 -2.33 -14.86 -1.01
N ARG A 115 -3.68 -14.83 -1.03
CA ARG A 115 -4.47 -15.83 -1.76
C ARG A 115 -4.12 -15.86 -3.24
N ARG A 116 -3.98 -14.69 -3.86
CA ARG A 116 -3.61 -14.64 -5.28
C ARG A 116 -2.22 -15.21 -5.55
N ALA A 117 -1.27 -14.97 -4.66
CA ALA A 117 0.07 -15.56 -4.76
C ALA A 117 0.04 -17.08 -4.59
N GLU A 118 -0.73 -17.59 -3.64
CA GLU A 118 -0.91 -19.03 -3.41
C GLU A 118 -1.57 -19.72 -4.59
N GLU A 119 -2.70 -19.19 -5.10
CA GLU A 119 -3.41 -19.73 -6.26
C GLU A 119 -2.56 -19.82 -7.52
N THR A 120 -1.62 -18.91 -7.70
CA THR A 120 -0.85 -18.81 -8.94
C THR A 120 0.58 -19.31 -8.83
N GLY A 121 1.06 -19.59 -7.61
CA GLY A 121 2.45 -19.95 -7.34
C GLY A 121 3.45 -18.83 -7.69
N ALA A 122 2.99 -17.59 -7.80
CA ALA A 122 3.81 -16.45 -8.20
C ALA A 122 3.51 -15.22 -7.33
N PRO A 123 4.49 -14.31 -7.12
CA PRO A 123 4.25 -13.07 -6.41
C PRO A 123 3.04 -12.31 -6.94
N ALA A 124 2.25 -11.74 -6.04
CA ALA A 124 1.04 -11.02 -6.37
C ALA A 124 0.92 -9.72 -5.57
N VAL A 125 0.20 -8.77 -6.13
CA VAL A 125 -0.17 -7.49 -5.51
C VAL A 125 -1.68 -7.36 -5.54
N ALA A 126 -2.26 -6.79 -4.51
CA ALA A 126 -3.66 -6.41 -4.43
C ALA A 126 -3.76 -4.90 -4.14
N ILE A 127 -4.76 -4.26 -4.70
CA ILE A 127 -5.09 -2.86 -4.46
C ILE A 127 -6.59 -2.73 -4.26
N GLU A 128 -7.01 -1.96 -3.26
CA GLU A 128 -8.40 -1.65 -2.97
C GLU A 128 -8.79 -0.35 -3.65
N MET A 129 -9.82 -0.42 -4.47
CA MET A 129 -10.36 0.73 -5.19
C MET A 129 -11.22 1.60 -4.26
N PRO A 130 -11.52 2.87 -4.64
CA PRO A 130 -12.33 3.77 -3.81
C PRO A 130 -13.73 3.24 -3.46
N ASP A 131 -14.26 2.31 -4.23
CA ASP A 131 -15.55 1.65 -3.99
C ASP A 131 -15.44 0.37 -3.15
N GLY A 132 -14.25 0.05 -2.62
CA GLY A 132 -13.97 -1.16 -1.83
C GLY A 132 -13.70 -2.42 -2.67
N THR A 133 -13.73 -2.33 -4.00
CA THR A 133 -13.39 -3.49 -4.86
C THR A 133 -11.89 -3.76 -4.82
N ILE A 134 -11.50 -5.01 -4.61
CA ILE A 134 -10.09 -5.39 -4.59
C ILE A 134 -9.67 -5.94 -5.95
N ILE A 135 -8.69 -5.29 -6.56
CA ILE A 135 -8.07 -5.68 -7.83
C ILE A 135 -6.72 -6.35 -7.54
N THR A 136 -6.42 -7.42 -8.25
CA THR A 136 -5.15 -8.14 -8.07
C THR A 136 -4.35 -8.21 -9.37
N GLY A 137 -3.03 -8.30 -9.23
CA GLY A 137 -2.11 -8.65 -10.32
C GLY A 137 -1.08 -9.65 -9.84
N LYS A 138 -0.60 -10.51 -10.73
CA LYS A 138 0.45 -11.50 -10.46
C LYS A 138 1.62 -11.32 -11.40
N THR A 139 2.79 -11.80 -11.00
CA THR A 139 3.95 -11.88 -11.87
C THR A 139 3.68 -12.82 -13.07
N SER A 140 4.07 -12.38 -14.25
CA SER A 140 4.01 -13.12 -15.51
C SER A 140 5.38 -13.13 -16.20
N SER A 141 5.47 -13.68 -17.41
CA SER A 141 6.68 -13.56 -18.23
C SER A 141 6.96 -12.14 -18.70
N LEU A 142 5.92 -11.33 -18.85
CA LEU A 142 6.01 -9.97 -19.39
C LEU A 142 6.12 -8.90 -18.29
N LEU A 143 5.36 -9.04 -17.21
CA LEU A 143 5.16 -8.00 -16.20
C LEU A 143 5.46 -8.50 -14.79
N GLY A 144 5.99 -7.63 -13.94
CA GLY A 144 6.00 -7.81 -12.50
C GLY A 144 4.58 -7.74 -11.91
N ALA A 145 4.39 -8.28 -10.70
CA ALA A 145 3.09 -8.29 -10.02
C ALA A 145 2.52 -6.87 -9.81
N SER A 146 3.38 -5.93 -9.44
CA SER A 146 3.07 -4.50 -9.28
C SER A 146 2.54 -3.88 -10.57
N SER A 147 3.24 -4.09 -11.68
CA SER A 147 2.85 -3.61 -13.00
C SER A 147 1.53 -4.20 -13.48
N ALA A 148 1.35 -5.51 -13.30
CA ALA A 148 0.11 -6.19 -13.66
C ALA A 148 -1.07 -5.69 -12.82
N CYS A 149 -0.87 -5.49 -11.52
CA CYS A 149 -1.90 -4.96 -10.63
C CYS A 149 -2.28 -3.52 -11.00
N LEU A 150 -1.28 -2.67 -11.25
CA LEU A 150 -1.48 -1.29 -11.67
C LEU A 150 -2.32 -1.20 -12.96
N LEU A 151 -1.96 -1.94 -14.01
CA LEU A 151 -2.74 -1.96 -15.26
C LEU A 151 -4.17 -2.47 -15.05
N ASN A 152 -4.35 -3.51 -14.22
CA ASN A 152 -5.68 -4.02 -13.90
C ASN A 152 -6.54 -3.00 -13.13
N ALA A 153 -5.92 -2.24 -12.22
CA ALA A 153 -6.58 -1.17 -11.48
C ALA A 153 -7.02 -0.03 -12.42
N LEU A 154 -6.13 0.40 -13.34
CA LEU A 154 -6.46 1.43 -14.33
C LEU A 154 -7.59 0.97 -15.28
N LYS A 155 -7.58 -0.29 -15.70
CA LYS A 155 -8.69 -0.87 -16.48
C LYS A 155 -10.00 -0.83 -15.71
N TYR A 156 -9.97 -1.24 -14.46
CA TYR A 156 -11.17 -1.20 -13.62
C TYR A 156 -11.73 0.21 -13.49
N LEU A 157 -10.90 1.18 -13.14
CA LEU A 157 -11.29 2.58 -12.97
C LEU A 157 -11.77 3.23 -14.27
N GLY A 158 -11.24 2.79 -15.41
CA GLY A 158 -11.64 3.25 -16.75
C GLY A 158 -12.85 2.53 -17.34
N GLY A 159 -13.43 1.54 -16.63
CA GLY A 159 -14.52 0.72 -17.17
C GLY A 159 -14.09 -0.15 -18.36
N ILE A 160 -12.80 -0.46 -18.47
CA ILE A 160 -12.23 -1.22 -19.59
C ILE A 160 -12.36 -2.71 -19.30
N PRO A 161 -12.90 -3.53 -20.25
CA PRO A 161 -13.01 -4.97 -20.06
C PRO A 161 -11.67 -5.65 -19.74
N LYS A 162 -11.70 -6.71 -18.93
CA LYS A 162 -10.49 -7.40 -18.45
C LYS A 162 -9.67 -8.05 -19.57
N ASP A 163 -10.30 -8.47 -20.64
CA ASP A 163 -9.70 -9.11 -21.82
C ASP A 163 -9.02 -8.11 -22.77
N VAL A 164 -9.30 -6.82 -22.64
CA VAL A 164 -8.62 -5.78 -23.44
C VAL A 164 -7.16 -5.65 -23.00
N THR A 165 -6.24 -5.71 -23.94
CA THR A 165 -4.80 -5.53 -23.72
C THR A 165 -4.43 -4.06 -23.93
N LEU A 166 -3.97 -3.37 -22.88
CA LEU A 166 -3.57 -1.96 -22.94
C LEU A 166 -2.21 -1.75 -23.61
N ILE A 167 -1.30 -2.71 -23.47
CA ILE A 167 0.04 -2.70 -24.05
C ILE A 167 0.26 -4.07 -24.67
N SER A 168 0.39 -4.14 -25.97
CA SER A 168 0.55 -5.43 -26.65
C SER A 168 1.91 -6.08 -26.37
N PRO A 169 2.02 -7.42 -26.45
CA PRO A 169 3.31 -8.12 -26.30
C PRO A 169 4.38 -7.59 -27.28
N GLU A 170 4.00 -7.21 -28.48
CA GLU A 170 4.89 -6.67 -29.51
C GLU A 170 5.56 -5.34 -29.10
N ILE A 171 4.96 -4.62 -28.14
CA ILE A 171 5.53 -3.40 -27.54
C ILE A 171 6.41 -3.77 -26.34
N ILE A 172 5.99 -4.76 -25.56
CA ILE A 172 6.70 -5.18 -24.34
C ILE A 172 8.01 -5.91 -24.67
N GLU A 173 8.00 -6.83 -25.62
CA GLU A 173 9.16 -7.65 -25.96
C GLU A 173 10.40 -6.86 -26.38
N PRO A 174 10.33 -5.81 -27.24
CA PRO A 174 11.47 -4.95 -27.52
C PRO A 174 12.04 -4.24 -26.29
N ILE A 175 11.20 -3.85 -25.34
CA ILE A 175 11.64 -3.22 -24.08
C ILE A 175 12.39 -4.25 -23.23
N GLN A 176 11.90 -5.49 -23.16
CA GLN A 176 12.56 -6.59 -22.46
C GLN A 176 13.93 -6.89 -23.08
N HIS A 177 14.00 -6.94 -24.42
CA HIS A 177 15.25 -7.16 -25.15
C HIS A 177 16.27 -6.05 -24.87
N LEU A 178 15.86 -4.77 -24.98
CA LEU A 178 16.70 -3.63 -24.63
C LEU A 178 17.21 -3.73 -23.19
N LYS A 179 16.33 -4.05 -22.27
CA LYS A 179 16.61 -4.13 -20.83
C LYS A 179 17.66 -5.22 -20.51
N VAL A 180 17.54 -6.39 -21.12
CA VAL A 180 18.42 -7.53 -20.84
C VAL A 180 19.71 -7.44 -21.65
N GLU A 181 19.60 -7.26 -22.97
CA GLU A 181 20.75 -7.39 -23.89
C GLU A 181 21.65 -6.15 -23.86
N HIS A 182 21.07 -4.96 -23.67
CA HIS A 182 21.84 -3.71 -23.78
C HIS A 182 22.05 -2.99 -22.45
N LEU A 183 21.10 -3.11 -21.49
CA LEU A 183 21.21 -2.46 -20.19
C LEU A 183 21.69 -3.40 -19.07
N GLY A 184 21.90 -4.69 -19.36
CA GLY A 184 22.48 -5.67 -18.44
C GLY A 184 21.58 -6.06 -17.27
N ASN A 185 20.26 -5.85 -17.36
CA ASN A 185 19.32 -6.30 -16.34
C ASN A 185 19.14 -7.83 -16.41
N HIS A 186 19.10 -8.47 -15.25
CA HIS A 186 18.80 -9.91 -15.18
C HIS A 186 17.31 -10.23 -15.20
N ASN A 187 16.45 -9.25 -14.89
CA ASN A 187 15.00 -9.42 -14.86
C ASN A 187 14.36 -8.82 -16.12
N PRO A 188 13.82 -9.64 -17.04
CA PRO A 188 13.20 -9.13 -18.26
C PRO A 188 11.84 -8.45 -18.01
N ARG A 189 11.16 -8.78 -16.91
CA ARG A 189 9.81 -8.26 -16.63
C ARG A 189 9.81 -6.76 -16.47
N LEU A 190 8.82 -6.10 -17.03
CA LEU A 190 8.68 -4.65 -16.90
C LEU A 190 8.27 -4.27 -15.48
N HIS A 191 8.95 -3.27 -14.94
CA HIS A 191 8.61 -2.56 -13.71
C HIS A 191 7.51 -1.55 -13.95
N THR A 192 6.95 -0.98 -12.89
CA THR A 192 5.81 -0.05 -12.97
C THR A 192 6.12 1.22 -13.74
N ASP A 193 7.31 1.78 -13.63
CA ASP A 193 7.74 2.95 -14.40
C ASP A 193 7.86 2.65 -15.90
N GLU A 194 8.46 1.50 -16.27
CA GLU A 194 8.59 1.05 -17.66
C GLU A 194 7.19 0.83 -18.29
N VAL A 195 6.27 0.24 -17.54
CA VAL A 195 4.89 0.01 -17.97
C VAL A 195 4.14 1.33 -18.18
N LEU A 196 4.31 2.31 -17.28
CA LEU A 196 3.66 3.61 -17.43
C LEU A 196 4.21 4.39 -18.64
N VAL A 197 5.53 4.30 -18.90
CA VAL A 197 6.12 4.87 -20.12
C VAL A 197 5.55 4.19 -21.37
N ALA A 198 5.50 2.85 -21.40
CA ALA A 198 4.93 2.12 -22.53
C ALA A 198 3.44 2.45 -22.74
N LEU A 199 2.66 2.53 -21.66
CA LEU A 199 1.25 2.90 -21.71
C LEU A 199 1.06 4.33 -22.24
N SER A 200 1.91 5.28 -21.84
CA SER A 200 1.85 6.66 -22.32
C SER A 200 2.11 6.77 -23.81
N ILE A 201 2.99 5.92 -24.36
CA ILE A 201 3.25 5.85 -25.80
C ILE A 201 2.03 5.25 -26.52
N CYS A 202 1.45 4.16 -25.99
CA CYS A 202 0.23 3.57 -26.55
C CYS A 202 -0.94 4.57 -26.57
N ALA A 203 -1.09 5.39 -25.54
CA ALA A 203 -2.16 6.37 -25.40
C ALA A 203 -2.16 7.45 -26.52
N VAL A 204 -1.06 7.61 -27.24
CA VAL A 204 -0.99 8.54 -28.39
C VAL A 204 -1.91 8.10 -29.54
N SER A 205 -2.12 6.80 -29.71
CA SER A 205 -2.86 6.22 -30.84
C SER A 205 -4.02 5.30 -30.46
N ASP A 206 -4.06 4.85 -29.20
CA ASP A 206 -5.09 3.96 -28.67
C ASP A 206 -5.95 4.70 -27.62
N PRO A 207 -7.21 5.03 -27.96
CA PRO A 207 -8.12 5.68 -27.02
C PRO A 207 -8.36 4.89 -25.73
N THR A 208 -8.22 3.56 -25.76
CA THR A 208 -8.40 2.73 -24.57
C THR A 208 -7.22 2.91 -23.60
N ALA A 209 -6.00 2.98 -24.13
CA ALA A 209 -4.81 3.29 -23.34
C ALA A 209 -4.87 4.73 -22.78
N GLU A 210 -5.41 5.68 -23.56
CA GLU A 210 -5.64 7.07 -23.10
C GLU A 210 -6.62 7.10 -21.91
N ILE A 211 -7.75 6.41 -22.02
CA ILE A 211 -8.73 6.31 -20.93
C ILE A 211 -8.07 5.73 -19.67
N ALA A 212 -7.25 4.68 -19.81
CA ALA A 212 -6.53 4.08 -18.68
C ALA A 212 -5.56 5.09 -18.02
N MET A 213 -4.78 5.84 -18.82
CA MET A 213 -3.85 6.86 -18.33
C MET A 213 -4.55 7.96 -17.51
N GLN A 214 -5.74 8.38 -17.94
CA GLN A 214 -6.54 9.39 -17.24
C GLN A 214 -7.03 8.93 -15.86
N GLN A 215 -6.92 7.64 -15.51
CA GLN A 215 -7.34 7.13 -14.21
C GLN A 215 -6.25 7.19 -13.14
N LEU A 216 -5.01 7.54 -13.48
CA LEU A 216 -3.87 7.49 -12.55
C LEU A 216 -4.12 8.28 -11.26
N GLU A 217 -4.70 9.47 -11.33
CA GLU A 217 -4.99 10.32 -10.17
C GLU A 217 -5.99 9.67 -9.20
N LYS A 218 -6.87 8.78 -9.68
CA LYS A 218 -7.85 8.09 -8.84
C LYS A 218 -7.25 6.98 -7.98
N LEU A 219 -5.98 6.66 -8.16
CA LEU A 219 -5.25 5.71 -7.32
C LEU A 219 -4.75 6.33 -6.01
N ALA A 220 -4.75 7.66 -5.92
CA ALA A 220 -4.33 8.35 -4.70
C ALA A 220 -5.14 7.85 -3.49
N HIS A 221 -4.42 7.59 -2.39
CA HIS A 221 -4.94 7.08 -1.12
C HIS A 221 -5.52 5.65 -1.15
N CYS A 222 -5.48 4.96 -2.29
CA CYS A 222 -5.83 3.53 -2.34
C CYS A 222 -4.88 2.71 -1.46
N GLU A 223 -5.44 1.70 -0.78
CA GLU A 223 -4.66 0.75 0.03
C GLU A 223 -4.18 -0.40 -0.85
N ALA A 224 -2.91 -0.77 -0.71
CA ALA A 224 -2.32 -1.88 -1.49
C ALA A 224 -1.42 -2.75 -0.64
N HIS A 225 -1.25 -4.01 -1.07
CA HIS A 225 -0.33 -4.94 -0.44
C HIS A 225 0.33 -5.86 -1.46
N SER A 226 1.63 -6.11 -1.28
CA SER A 226 2.39 -7.07 -2.07
C SER A 226 2.74 -8.31 -1.25
N SER A 227 2.61 -9.47 -1.85
CA SER A 227 2.98 -10.75 -1.22
C SER A 227 4.49 -10.95 -1.03
N VAL A 228 5.31 -10.03 -1.51
CA VAL A 228 6.77 -9.99 -1.36
C VAL A 228 7.23 -8.53 -1.31
N ILE A 229 8.45 -8.30 -0.82
CA ILE A 229 9.09 -6.99 -0.88
C ILE A 229 9.32 -6.61 -2.35
N LEU A 230 8.83 -5.46 -2.76
CA LEU A 230 9.01 -4.94 -4.11
C LEU A 230 10.39 -4.33 -4.32
N SER A 231 10.75 -4.15 -5.60
CA SER A 231 11.91 -3.35 -5.99
C SER A 231 11.72 -1.89 -5.57
N HIS A 232 12.82 -1.18 -5.38
CA HIS A 232 12.79 0.26 -5.07
C HIS A 232 12.09 1.08 -6.15
N VAL A 233 12.20 0.67 -7.42
CA VAL A 233 11.55 1.31 -8.56
C VAL A 233 10.03 1.22 -8.41
N ASP A 234 9.51 0.01 -8.21
CA ASP A 234 8.07 -0.22 -8.05
C ASP A 234 7.52 0.51 -6.81
N GLU A 235 8.22 0.41 -5.68
CA GLU A 235 7.84 1.12 -4.43
C GLU A 235 7.76 2.62 -4.65
N ASN A 236 8.73 3.23 -5.36
CA ASN A 236 8.73 4.66 -5.64
C ASN A 236 7.58 5.10 -6.55
N VAL A 237 7.21 4.30 -7.54
CA VAL A 237 6.07 4.62 -8.40
C VAL A 237 4.77 4.64 -7.58
N PHE A 238 4.52 3.63 -6.76
CA PHE A 238 3.34 3.63 -5.89
C PHE A 238 3.32 4.82 -4.93
N LYS A 239 4.46 5.20 -4.35
CA LYS A 239 4.57 6.39 -3.50
C LYS A 239 4.28 7.69 -4.26
N LYS A 240 4.73 7.81 -5.51
CA LYS A 240 4.44 8.99 -6.35
C LYS A 240 2.98 9.06 -6.79
N LEU A 241 2.31 7.92 -6.91
CA LEU A 241 0.87 7.81 -7.15
C LEU A 241 0.06 7.93 -5.85
N GLU A 242 0.71 8.23 -4.73
CA GLU A 242 0.10 8.38 -3.39
C GLU A 242 -0.66 7.11 -2.92
N VAL A 243 -0.27 5.94 -3.44
CA VAL A 243 -0.84 4.66 -3.01
C VAL A 243 -0.18 4.18 -1.73
N ASN A 244 -0.97 3.82 -0.74
CA ASN A 244 -0.54 3.29 0.56
C ASN A 244 -0.16 1.81 0.45
N ILE A 245 1.03 1.52 -0.11
CA ILE A 245 1.47 0.14 -0.31
C ILE A 245 2.25 -0.42 0.87
N THR A 246 1.98 -1.67 1.21
CA THR A 246 2.71 -2.48 2.19
C THR A 246 3.21 -3.78 1.56
N PHE A 247 4.14 -4.46 2.22
CA PHE A 247 4.76 -5.68 1.71
C PHE A 247 4.79 -6.77 2.79
N GLU A 248 4.60 -8.03 2.39
CA GLU A 248 5.00 -9.14 3.23
C GLU A 248 6.52 -9.09 3.48
N PRO A 249 6.99 -9.34 4.72
CA PRO A 249 8.41 -9.32 5.06
C PRO A 249 9.12 -10.58 4.54
N ARG A 250 9.14 -10.74 3.22
CA ARG A 250 9.87 -11.81 2.51
C ARG A 250 10.37 -11.32 1.16
N PHE A 251 11.55 -11.79 0.77
CA PHE A 251 12.08 -11.56 -0.56
C PHE A 251 11.43 -12.52 -1.59
N GLN A 252 11.52 -12.14 -2.86
CA GLN A 252 11.08 -12.95 -3.99
C GLN A 252 12.01 -14.12 -4.21
#